data_8c2edf461114af64e8f0093a15f0c432
#
_entry.id   8c2edf461114af64e8f0093a15f0c432
#
_cell.length_a   1.000
_cell.length_b   1.000
_cell.length_c   1.000
_cell.angle_alpha   90.00
_cell.angle_beta   90.00
_cell.angle_gamma   90.00
#
_symmetry.space_group_name_H-M   'P 1'
#
loop_
_entity.id
_entity.type
_entity.pdbx_description
1 polymer ?
#
loop_
_entity_poly.entity_id
_entity_poly.type
_entity_poly.pdbx_seq_one_letter_code
_entity_poly.pdbx_strand_id
1 'polypeptide(L)' 'MAAKFEIYKDSAGGFRFRLKSGNGEVIASSESYVSKASAKNGVASVQANAATADVVDLS' A
#
# COMPACT_ATOMS: atom_id res chain seq x y z
N MET A 1 5.45 -16.40 7.62
CA MET A 1 6.26 -15.19 7.36
C MET A 1 5.40 -13.95 7.54
N ALA A 2 6.02 -12.85 7.92
CA ALA A 2 5.28 -11.61 8.17
C ALA A 2 4.89 -10.93 6.86
N ALA A 3 3.75 -10.25 6.87
CA ALA A 3 3.35 -9.37 5.78
C ALA A 3 4.32 -8.18 5.68
N LYS A 4 4.39 -7.57 4.51
CA LYS A 4 5.25 -6.42 4.31
C LYS A 4 4.67 -5.45 3.29
N PHE A 5 5.03 -4.18 3.45
CA PHE A 5 4.83 -3.17 2.42
C PHE A 5 6.08 -3.08 1.57
N GLU A 6 5.89 -2.98 0.26
CA GLU A 6 7.00 -2.74 -0.68
C GLU A 6 6.72 -1.45 -1.42
N ILE A 7 7.72 -0.56 -1.45
CA ILE A 7 7.64 0.67 -2.24
C ILE A 7 8.49 0.46 -3.48
N TYR A 8 7.94 0.79 -4.65
CA TYR A 8 8.65 0.58 -5.90
C TYR A 8 8.35 1.72 -6.87
N LYS A 9 9.22 1.87 -7.85
CA LYS A 9 9.05 2.85 -8.93
C LYS A 9 8.29 2.19 -10.07
N ASP A 10 7.25 2.85 -10.56
CA ASP A 10 6.48 2.31 -11.69
C ASP A 10 7.14 2.69 -13.02
N SER A 11 6.59 2.17 -14.12
CA SER A 11 7.15 2.38 -15.46
C SER A 11 7.03 3.83 -15.94
N ALA A 12 6.16 4.61 -15.33
CA ALA A 12 5.97 6.03 -15.67
C ALA A 12 6.83 6.95 -14.81
N GLY A 13 7.66 6.41 -13.91
CA GLY A 13 8.53 7.20 -13.04
C GLY A 13 7.89 7.62 -11.74
N GLY A 14 6.65 7.22 -11.48
CA GLY A 14 5.99 7.47 -10.19
C GLY A 14 6.36 6.42 -9.17
N PHE A 15 5.91 6.62 -7.93
CA PHE A 15 6.15 5.69 -6.83
C PHE A 15 4.84 5.08 -6.40
N ARG A 16 4.87 3.78 -6.16
CA ARG A 16 3.71 3.02 -5.69
C ARG A 16 4.12 2.17 -4.50
N PHE A 17 3.14 1.74 -3.73
CA PHE A 17 3.39 0.71 -2.74
C PHE A 17 2.39 -0.43 -2.91
N ARG A 18 2.75 -1.58 -2.39
CA ARG A 18 1.87 -2.74 -2.31
C ARG A 18 2.05 -3.41 -0.97
N LEU A 19 0.97 -4.03 -0.51
CA LEU A 19 0.97 -4.81 0.71
C LEU A 19 0.92 -6.28 0.33
N LYS A 20 1.90 -7.04 0.78
CA LYS A 20 1.97 -8.48 0.57
C LYS A 20 1.67 -9.20 1.86
N SER A 21 0.89 -10.28 1.75
CA SER A 21 0.67 -11.18 2.88
C SER A 21 1.92 -12.02 3.16
N GLY A 22 1.88 -12.77 4.28
CA GLY A 22 3.02 -13.59 4.67
C GLY A 22 3.41 -14.66 3.65
N ASN A 23 2.48 -15.07 2.78
CA ASN A 23 2.77 -16.06 1.73
C ASN A 23 3.21 -15.41 0.41
N GLY A 24 3.41 -14.09 0.38
CA GLY A 24 3.91 -13.39 -0.80
C GLY A 24 2.85 -12.88 -1.76
N GLU A 25 1.57 -13.05 -1.45
CA GLU A 25 0.50 -12.53 -2.31
C GLU A 25 0.30 -11.04 -2.12
N VAL A 26 0.09 -10.32 -3.22
CA VAL A 26 -0.29 -8.90 -3.19
C VAL A 26 -1.77 -8.81 -2.82
N ILE A 27 -2.06 -8.25 -1.66
CA ILE A 27 -3.44 -8.09 -1.18
C ILE A 27 -3.98 -6.68 -1.34
N ALA A 28 -3.11 -5.71 -1.56
CA ALA A 28 -3.52 -4.33 -1.82
C ALA A 28 -2.40 -3.60 -2.55
N SER A 29 -2.75 -2.64 -3.37
CA SER A 29 -1.78 -1.80 -4.06
C SER A 29 -2.28 -0.36 -4.11
N SER A 30 -1.35 0.59 -4.24
CA SER A 30 -1.67 2.01 -4.25
C SER A 30 -1.77 2.57 -5.65
N GLU A 31 -2.30 3.79 -5.74
CA GLU A 31 -2.14 4.63 -6.91
C GLU A 31 -0.70 5.13 -7.01
N SER A 32 -0.36 5.82 -8.11
CA SER A 32 0.98 6.38 -8.32
C SER A 32 1.12 7.71 -7.58
N TYR A 33 2.22 7.85 -6.85
CA TYR A 33 2.60 9.09 -6.17
C TYR A 33 3.76 9.74 -6.91
N VAL A 34 3.85 11.07 -6.86
CA VAL A 34 4.93 11.79 -7.55
C VAL A 34 6.27 11.68 -6.85
N SER A 35 6.28 11.35 -5.54
CA SER A 35 7.53 11.25 -4.77
C SER A 35 7.52 10.02 -3.87
N LYS A 36 8.72 9.55 -3.55
CA LYS A 36 8.88 8.45 -2.59
C LYS A 36 8.34 8.85 -1.22
N ALA A 37 8.54 10.09 -0.81
CA ALA A 37 8.04 10.58 0.48
C ALA A 37 6.52 10.48 0.55
N SER A 38 5.82 10.84 -0.52
CA SER A 38 4.36 10.71 -0.57
C SER A 38 3.91 9.25 -0.48
N ALA A 39 4.62 8.34 -1.17
CA ALA A 39 4.32 6.91 -1.08
C ALA A 39 4.52 6.39 0.34
N LYS A 40 5.59 6.81 1.02
CA LYS A 40 5.83 6.44 2.41
C LYS A 40 4.73 6.96 3.33
N ASN A 41 4.25 8.18 3.10
CA ASN A 41 3.12 8.72 3.86
C ASN A 41 1.85 7.90 3.64
N GLY A 42 1.64 7.43 2.42
CA GLY A 42 0.53 6.54 2.11
C GLY A 42 0.61 5.23 2.88
N VAL A 43 1.78 4.63 2.96
CA VAL A 43 2.01 3.42 3.76
C VAL A 43 1.69 3.69 5.23
N ALA A 44 2.18 4.79 5.79
CA ALA A 44 1.93 5.14 7.18
C ALA A 44 0.42 5.33 7.45
N SER A 45 -0.29 5.94 6.52
CA SER A 45 -1.74 6.13 6.62
C SER A 45 -2.47 4.79 6.64
N VAL A 46 -2.10 3.86 5.77
CA VAL A 46 -2.69 2.51 5.77
C VAL A 46 -2.43 1.81 7.11
N GLN A 47 -1.18 1.88 7.59
CA GLN A 47 -0.83 1.26 8.87
C GLN A 47 -1.63 1.83 10.03
N ALA A 48 -1.89 3.14 10.01
CA ALA A 48 -2.61 3.81 11.09
C ALA A 48 -4.11 3.52 11.08
N ASN A 49 -4.69 3.26 9.91
CA ASN A 49 -6.14 3.21 9.76
C ASN A 49 -6.71 1.83 9.45
N ALA A 50 -5.91 0.93 8.86
CA ALA A 50 -6.44 -0.31 8.29
C ALA A 50 -7.13 -1.21 9.33
N ALA A 51 -6.57 -1.32 10.53
CA ALA A 51 -7.09 -2.23 11.54
C ALA A 51 -8.44 -1.78 12.10
N THR A 52 -8.73 -0.49 12.08
CA THR A 52 -9.94 0.07 12.68
C THR A 52 -10.95 0.57 11.65
N ALA A 53 -10.59 0.54 10.37
CA ALA A 53 -11.48 0.98 9.30
C ALA A 53 -12.68 0.03 9.18
N ASP A 54 -13.88 0.61 9.08
CA ASP A 54 -15.09 -0.17 8.88
C ASP A 54 -15.12 -0.77 7.47
N VAL A 55 -15.73 -1.94 7.35
CA VAL A 55 -15.98 -2.55 6.05
C VAL A 55 -17.39 -2.14 5.62
N VAL A 56 -17.46 -1.34 4.57
CA VAL A 56 -18.75 -0.90 4.00
C VAL A 56 -18.92 -1.60 2.67
N ASP A 57 -19.95 -2.42 2.56
CA ASP A 57 -20.25 -3.16 1.33
C ASP A 57 -21.19 -2.33 0.48
N LEU A 58 -20.70 -1.91 -0.70
CA LEU A 58 -21.44 -1.10 -1.65
C LEU A 58 -21.92 -1.92 -2.87
N SER A 59 -21.73 -3.22 -2.84
CA SER A 59 -22.10 -4.09 -3.96
C SER A 59 -23.59 -4.34 -4.09
#